data_04dab3fcd42ccde6a46e3308be4fff6d
#
_entry.id   04dab3fcd42ccde6a46e3308be4fff6d
#
_cell.length_a   1.000
_cell.length_b   1.000
_cell.length_c   1.000
_cell.angle_alpha   90.00
_cell.angle_beta   90.00
_cell.angle_gamma   90.00
#
_symmetry.space_group_name_H-M   'P 1'
#
loop_
_entity.id
_entity.type
_entity.pdbx_description
1 polymer ?
#
loop_
_entity_poly.entity_id
_entity_poly.type
_entity_poly.pdbx_seq_one_letter_code
_entity_poly.pdbx_strand_id
1 'polypeptide(L)'
;MFAFSSFLTEQKNLHMEHLEDEVLNGGVEGTRGAINFLQGLRDMLAGSSASSVDVTVKWDGAPAVFAGINPENDQFFVGTKGVFAKNAKINYTDTDIDNNHSGGLASKLKVALKELSKVNISGVLQGDMMYTSDDLQKETIDGEPYITFQPNTIVYAIPVKSKLAAKILSSNMGIVWHTTYSGDTMEGMTASFGAVSYTHLTLPTNREV
;
A
#
# COMPACT_ATOMS: atom_id res chain seq x y z
N MET A 1 -6.06 20.94 33.42
CA MET A 1 -6.68 19.78 32.79
C MET A 1 -7.01 20.19 31.36
N PHE A 2 -6.05 20.10 30.47
CA PHE A 2 -6.25 20.44 29.05
C PHE A 2 -6.89 19.24 28.38
N ALA A 3 -8.05 19.45 27.77
CA ALA A 3 -8.83 18.40 27.17
C ALA A 3 -8.09 17.80 25.96
N PHE A 4 -7.95 16.50 25.96
CA PHE A 4 -7.40 15.67 24.88
C PHE A 4 -8.19 15.80 23.54
N SER A 5 -9.32 16.50 23.58
CA SER A 5 -10.22 16.71 22.44
C SER A 5 -9.79 17.77 21.44
N SER A 6 -8.76 18.59 21.73
CA SER A 6 -8.28 19.61 20.79
C SER A 6 -7.20 19.10 19.82
N PHE A 7 -6.72 17.87 19.99
CA PHE A 7 -5.74 17.25 19.09
C PHE A 7 -6.36 16.50 17.93
N LEU A 8 -7.68 16.35 17.92
CA LEU A 8 -8.43 15.68 16.87
C LEU A 8 -9.06 16.65 15.86
N THR A 9 -8.49 17.81 15.64
CA THR A 9 -8.87 18.64 14.49
C THR A 9 -8.29 18.01 13.22
N GLU A 10 -9.08 17.12 12.63
CA GLU A 10 -9.26 16.86 11.19
C GLU A 10 -8.10 17.27 10.27
N GLN A 11 -6.90 16.78 10.52
CA GLN A 11 -6.04 16.44 9.40
C GLN A 11 -6.55 15.09 8.88
N LYS A 12 -7.11 15.06 7.67
CA LYS A 12 -7.32 13.82 6.93
C LYS A 12 -5.96 13.12 6.88
N ASN A 13 -5.69 12.20 7.80
CA ASN A 13 -4.47 11.41 7.81
C ASN A 13 -4.53 10.46 6.60
N LEU A 14 -3.99 10.93 5.49
CA LEU A 14 -3.87 10.19 4.24
C LEU A 14 -2.66 9.25 4.24
N HIS A 15 -1.90 9.21 5.34
CA HIS A 15 -0.70 8.40 5.52
C HIS A 15 -0.71 7.70 6.87
N MET A 16 -0.10 6.52 6.92
CA MET A 16 0.38 5.95 8.17
C MET A 16 1.51 6.85 8.68
N GLU A 17 1.43 7.26 9.94
CA GLU A 17 2.49 8.01 10.59
C GLU A 17 3.68 7.09 10.88
N HIS A 18 4.86 7.63 10.73
CA HIS A 18 6.10 6.97 11.09
C HIS A 18 6.46 7.27 12.54
N LEU A 19 7.18 6.38 13.21
CA LEU A 19 7.58 6.60 14.60
C LEU A 19 8.48 7.84 14.77
N GLU A 20 9.28 8.16 13.76
CA GLU A 20 10.07 9.38 13.68
C GLU A 20 9.23 10.66 13.62
N ASP A 21 8.03 10.59 13.04
CA ASP A 21 7.12 11.74 12.98
C ASP A 21 6.64 12.12 14.38
N GLU A 22 6.41 11.16 15.26
CA GLU A 22 6.13 11.37 16.67
C GLU A 22 7.25 12.16 17.36
N VAL A 23 8.51 11.82 17.06
CA VAL A 23 9.68 12.51 17.62
C VAL A 23 9.80 13.93 17.07
N LEU A 24 9.66 14.09 15.75
CA LEU A 24 9.86 15.36 15.07
C LEU A 24 8.73 16.36 15.34
N ASN A 25 7.48 15.88 15.39
CA ASN A 25 6.30 16.73 15.54
C ASN A 25 5.88 16.89 17.00
N GLY A 26 6.06 15.86 17.83
CA GLY A 26 5.64 15.83 19.23
C GLY A 26 6.71 16.31 20.23
N GLY A 27 7.93 16.62 19.77
CA GLY A 27 9.02 17.08 20.64
C GLY A 27 9.33 16.09 21.77
N VAL A 28 9.51 16.59 22.99
CA VAL A 28 9.87 15.76 24.17
C VAL A 28 8.79 14.74 24.50
N GLU A 29 7.52 15.11 24.42
CA GLU A 29 6.41 14.19 24.74
C GLU A 29 6.25 13.13 23.65
N GLY A 30 6.36 13.51 22.37
CA GLY A 30 6.36 12.55 21.26
C GLY A 30 7.55 11.60 21.35
N THR A 31 8.74 12.10 21.68
CA THR A 31 9.93 11.25 21.89
C THR A 31 9.71 10.23 23.03
N ARG A 32 9.12 10.68 24.14
CA ARG A 32 8.77 9.79 25.25
C ARG A 32 7.75 8.72 24.84
N GLY A 33 6.74 9.11 24.07
CA GLY A 33 5.74 8.21 23.49
C GLY A 33 6.38 7.15 22.61
N ALA A 34 7.26 7.56 21.70
CA ALA A 34 8.00 6.67 20.80
C ALA A 34 8.88 5.67 21.57
N ILE A 35 9.59 6.11 22.61
CA ILE A 35 10.41 5.23 23.47
C ILE A 35 9.54 4.21 24.19
N ASN A 36 8.42 4.65 24.79
CA ASN A 36 7.49 3.76 25.49
C ASN A 36 6.89 2.71 24.55
N PHE A 37 6.55 3.11 23.30
CA PHE A 37 6.06 2.20 22.28
C PHE A 37 7.12 1.12 21.94
N LEU A 38 8.36 1.52 21.69
CA LEU A 38 9.45 0.58 21.39
C LEU A 38 9.75 -0.37 22.55
N GLN A 39 9.67 0.13 23.79
CA GLN A 39 9.84 -0.72 24.98
C GLN A 39 8.70 -1.74 25.08
N GLY A 40 7.44 -1.31 24.89
CA GLY A 40 6.28 -2.19 24.89
C GLY A 40 6.37 -3.26 23.80
N LEU A 41 6.80 -2.88 22.59
CA LEU A 41 7.03 -3.80 21.48
C LEU A 41 8.13 -4.83 21.82
N ARG A 42 9.25 -4.38 22.38
CA ARG A 42 10.33 -5.26 22.84
C ARG A 42 9.83 -6.28 23.86
N ASP A 43 9.08 -5.82 24.87
CA ASP A 43 8.60 -6.66 25.96
C ASP A 43 7.57 -7.69 25.47
N MET A 44 6.74 -7.29 24.50
CA MET A 44 5.81 -8.19 23.82
C MET A 44 6.55 -9.27 23.03
N LEU A 45 7.53 -8.89 22.21
CA LEU A 45 8.32 -9.83 21.41
C LEU A 45 9.16 -10.78 22.28
N ALA A 46 9.55 -10.32 23.47
CA ALA A 46 10.22 -11.16 24.48
C ALA A 46 9.26 -12.09 25.26
N GLY A 47 7.95 -12.03 24.99
CA GLY A 47 6.94 -12.83 25.68
C GLY A 47 6.67 -12.38 27.13
N SER A 48 7.14 -11.20 27.53
CA SER A 48 6.99 -10.65 28.89
C SER A 48 5.75 -9.77 29.07
N SER A 49 4.98 -9.52 28.02
CA SER A 49 3.74 -8.73 28.08
C SER A 49 2.51 -9.64 28.11
N ALA A 50 1.53 -9.29 28.95
CA ALA A 50 0.22 -9.96 29.01
C ALA A 50 -0.71 -9.53 27.87
N SER A 51 -0.39 -8.49 27.10
CA SER A 51 -1.15 -8.00 25.98
C SER A 51 -0.51 -8.44 24.65
N SER A 52 -1.33 -8.93 23.72
CA SER A 52 -0.91 -9.17 22.35
C SER A 52 -1.13 -7.90 21.53
N VAL A 53 -0.15 -7.57 20.71
CA VAL A 53 -0.25 -6.53 19.67
C VAL A 53 0.03 -7.20 18.34
N ASP A 54 -0.81 -6.95 17.37
CA ASP A 54 -0.56 -7.43 16.01
C ASP A 54 0.55 -6.61 15.37
N VAL A 55 1.63 -7.29 15.01
CA VAL A 55 2.75 -6.68 14.28
C VAL A 55 2.75 -7.24 12.87
N THR A 56 2.67 -6.35 11.90
CA THR A 56 2.70 -6.71 10.48
C THR A 56 3.95 -6.15 9.82
N VAL A 57 4.40 -6.80 8.76
CA VAL A 57 5.48 -6.28 7.91
C VAL A 57 4.83 -5.50 6.77
N LYS A 58 5.14 -4.19 6.67
CA LYS A 58 4.78 -3.38 5.51
C LYS A 58 5.87 -3.55 4.45
N TRP A 59 5.48 -4.09 3.31
CA TRP A 59 6.32 -4.09 2.13
C TRP A 59 6.31 -2.69 1.52
N ASP A 60 7.46 -2.22 1.11
CA ASP A 60 7.63 -0.89 0.56
C ASP A 60 7.79 -0.96 -0.96
N GLY A 61 6.84 -0.38 -1.67
CA GLY A 61 6.78 -0.39 -3.13
C GLY A 61 6.55 1.00 -3.72
N ALA A 62 6.60 1.10 -5.04
CA ALA A 62 6.29 2.32 -5.77
C ALA A 62 5.81 1.99 -7.20
N PRO A 63 4.86 2.74 -7.73
CA PRO A 63 4.10 3.84 -7.12
C PRO A 63 3.05 3.37 -6.10
N ALA A 64 2.61 4.28 -5.24
CA ALA A 64 1.38 4.09 -4.49
C ALA A 64 0.19 4.17 -5.45
N VAL A 65 -0.64 3.14 -5.46
CA VAL A 65 -1.80 2.99 -6.34
C VAL A 65 -3.08 2.99 -5.51
N PHE A 66 -4.02 3.80 -5.95
CA PHE A 66 -5.39 3.81 -5.47
C PHE A 66 -6.26 3.11 -6.50
N ALA A 67 -7.09 2.17 -6.08
CA ALA A 67 -7.99 1.45 -6.97
C ALA A 67 -9.29 1.07 -6.28
N GLY A 68 -10.38 1.09 -7.01
CA GLY A 68 -11.68 0.71 -6.47
C GLY A 68 -12.84 1.25 -7.27
N ILE A 69 -14.01 1.28 -6.64
CA ILE A 69 -15.23 1.82 -7.25
C ILE A 69 -15.43 3.25 -6.74
N ASN A 70 -15.56 4.19 -7.65
CA ASN A 70 -15.92 5.57 -7.31
C ASN A 70 -17.40 5.60 -6.88
N PRO A 71 -17.71 6.00 -5.64
CA PRO A 71 -19.08 5.99 -5.11
C PRO A 71 -20.00 7.00 -5.80
N GLU A 72 -19.45 7.98 -6.53
CA GLU A 72 -20.23 9.01 -7.21
C GLU A 72 -20.76 8.57 -8.57
N ASN A 73 -20.19 7.52 -9.18
CA ASN A 73 -20.59 7.07 -10.52
C ASN A 73 -20.53 5.56 -10.75
N ASP A 74 -20.20 4.78 -9.74
CA ASP A 74 -20.10 3.30 -9.74
C ASP A 74 -19.09 2.75 -10.78
N GLN A 75 -18.11 3.55 -11.21
CA GLN A 75 -17.09 3.11 -12.16
C GLN A 75 -15.81 2.68 -11.44
N PHE A 76 -15.21 1.60 -11.92
CA PHE A 76 -13.88 1.19 -11.46
C PHE A 76 -12.83 2.18 -11.96
N PHE A 77 -11.93 2.57 -11.07
CA PHE A 77 -10.84 3.48 -11.39
C PHE A 77 -9.51 3.04 -10.80
N VAL A 78 -8.43 3.61 -11.35
CA VAL A 78 -7.11 3.62 -10.72
C VAL A 78 -6.56 5.04 -10.69
N GLY A 79 -5.64 5.28 -9.77
CA GLY A 79 -4.96 6.57 -9.68
C GLY A 79 -3.83 6.59 -8.68
N THR A 80 -3.36 7.78 -8.42
CA THR A 80 -2.39 8.09 -7.37
C THR A 80 -3.06 8.95 -6.30
N LYS A 81 -2.31 9.47 -5.34
CA LYS A 81 -2.80 10.39 -4.31
C LYS A 81 -3.66 11.55 -4.87
N GLY A 82 -3.47 11.91 -6.14
CA GLY A 82 -4.23 12.96 -6.82
C GLY A 82 -5.74 12.67 -6.98
N VAL A 83 -6.21 11.45 -6.69
CA VAL A 83 -7.64 11.09 -6.76
C VAL A 83 -8.49 11.83 -5.72
N PHE A 84 -7.88 12.30 -4.63
CA PHE A 84 -8.55 13.07 -3.57
C PHE A 84 -8.32 14.58 -3.67
N ALA A 85 -7.67 15.05 -4.73
CA ALA A 85 -7.42 16.46 -4.92
C ALA A 85 -8.70 17.18 -5.36
N LYS A 86 -8.80 18.50 -5.11
CA LYS A 86 -9.90 19.34 -5.60
C LYS A 86 -10.12 19.22 -7.13
N ASN A 87 -9.02 19.06 -7.88
CA ASN A 87 -9.04 18.69 -9.29
C ASN A 87 -8.59 17.23 -9.39
N ALA A 88 -9.48 16.32 -9.05
CA ALA A 88 -9.18 14.91 -8.94
C ALA A 88 -8.68 14.30 -10.25
N LYS A 89 -7.56 13.57 -10.18
CA LYS A 89 -7.00 12.80 -11.30
C LYS A 89 -7.42 11.33 -11.15
N ILE A 90 -8.67 11.06 -11.50
CA ILE A 90 -9.28 9.73 -11.48
C ILE A 90 -9.20 9.16 -12.89
N ASN A 91 -8.72 7.93 -13.04
CA ASN A 91 -8.53 7.33 -14.35
C ASN A 91 -9.43 6.10 -14.51
N TYR A 92 -10.38 6.19 -15.41
CA TYR A 92 -11.29 5.10 -15.77
C TYR A 92 -10.85 4.37 -17.04
N THR A 93 -10.04 5.05 -17.86
CA THR A 93 -9.55 4.59 -19.16
C THR A 93 -8.06 4.83 -19.33
N ASP A 94 -7.44 4.16 -20.29
CA ASP A 94 -6.04 4.42 -20.69
C ASP A 94 -5.85 5.86 -21.16
N THR A 95 -6.86 6.45 -21.80
CA THR A 95 -6.84 7.85 -22.25
C THR A 95 -6.77 8.81 -21.05
N ASP A 96 -7.51 8.54 -19.98
CA ASP A 96 -7.45 9.35 -18.76
C ASP A 96 -6.06 9.28 -18.15
N ILE A 97 -5.45 8.08 -18.16
CA ILE A 97 -4.09 7.88 -17.66
C ILE A 97 -3.10 8.71 -18.49
N ASP A 98 -3.19 8.68 -19.82
CA ASP A 98 -2.29 9.44 -20.69
C ASP A 98 -2.46 10.96 -20.53
N ASN A 99 -3.67 11.42 -20.23
CA ASN A 99 -3.94 12.84 -19.97
C ASN A 99 -3.42 13.30 -18.61
N ASN A 100 -3.44 12.42 -17.60
CA ASN A 100 -3.11 12.76 -16.21
C ASN A 100 -1.67 12.43 -15.83
N HIS A 101 -1.03 11.47 -16.51
CA HIS A 101 0.28 10.90 -16.15
C HIS A 101 1.13 10.67 -17.40
N SER A 102 2.44 10.49 -17.22
CA SER A 102 3.39 10.21 -18.29
C SER A 102 4.46 9.22 -17.89
N GLY A 103 5.19 8.71 -18.89
CA GLY A 103 6.36 7.83 -18.69
C GLY A 103 6.01 6.52 -17.98
N GLY A 104 6.94 6.03 -17.16
CA GLY A 104 6.79 4.74 -16.46
C GLY A 104 5.59 4.67 -15.53
N LEU A 105 5.19 5.81 -14.93
CA LEU A 105 4.00 5.86 -14.07
C LEU A 105 2.73 5.58 -14.88
N ALA A 106 2.57 6.19 -16.05
CA ALA A 106 1.42 5.94 -16.92
C ALA A 106 1.36 4.46 -17.34
N SER A 107 2.48 3.87 -17.73
CA SER A 107 2.56 2.45 -18.10
C SER A 107 2.13 1.54 -16.93
N LYS A 108 2.63 1.79 -15.72
CA LYS A 108 2.27 1.02 -14.53
C LYS A 108 0.80 1.17 -14.16
N LEU A 109 0.22 2.37 -14.26
CA LEU A 109 -1.20 2.59 -14.00
C LEU A 109 -2.11 1.90 -15.04
N LYS A 110 -1.72 1.81 -16.31
CA LYS A 110 -2.45 1.04 -17.33
C LYS A 110 -2.45 -0.45 -17.00
N VAL A 111 -1.33 -1.01 -16.56
CA VAL A 111 -1.29 -2.40 -16.07
C VAL A 111 -2.22 -2.55 -14.86
N ALA A 112 -2.17 -1.63 -13.90
CA ALA A 112 -3.06 -1.66 -12.74
C ALA A 112 -4.53 -1.58 -13.12
N LEU A 113 -4.93 -0.68 -14.03
CA LEU A 113 -6.31 -0.57 -14.51
C LEU A 113 -6.80 -1.86 -15.14
N LYS A 114 -5.99 -2.45 -16.01
CA LYS A 114 -6.31 -3.70 -16.72
C LYS A 114 -6.42 -4.90 -15.79
N GLU A 115 -5.54 -5.01 -14.81
CA GLU A 115 -5.48 -6.21 -13.97
C GLU A 115 -6.39 -6.09 -12.73
N LEU A 116 -6.45 -4.94 -12.10
CA LEU A 116 -7.25 -4.74 -10.89
C LEU A 116 -8.76 -4.63 -11.18
N SER A 117 -9.16 -4.22 -12.38
CA SER A 117 -10.58 -4.25 -12.78
C SER A 117 -11.19 -5.65 -12.80
N LYS A 118 -10.35 -6.68 -12.85
CA LYS A 118 -10.79 -8.10 -12.81
C LYS A 118 -10.95 -8.62 -11.37
N VAL A 119 -10.45 -7.86 -10.40
CA VAL A 119 -10.52 -8.22 -8.98
C VAL A 119 -11.75 -7.55 -8.37
N ASN A 120 -12.50 -8.29 -7.58
CA ASN A 120 -13.67 -7.73 -6.89
C ASN A 120 -13.20 -6.87 -5.68
N ILE A 121 -12.83 -5.62 -5.95
CA ILE A 121 -12.46 -4.64 -4.92
C ILE A 121 -13.72 -3.96 -4.43
N SER A 122 -13.99 -4.09 -3.12
CA SER A 122 -15.07 -3.37 -2.46
C SER A 122 -14.53 -2.07 -1.86
N GLY A 123 -15.16 -0.94 -2.19
CA GLY A 123 -14.70 0.39 -1.78
C GLY A 123 -13.46 0.84 -2.55
N VAL A 124 -12.61 1.62 -1.90
CA VAL A 124 -11.34 2.10 -2.47
C VAL A 124 -10.17 1.64 -1.61
N LEU A 125 -9.17 1.06 -2.24
CA LEU A 125 -7.95 0.58 -1.59
C LEU A 125 -6.75 1.42 -2.04
N GLN A 126 -5.80 1.59 -1.12
CA GLN A 126 -4.45 2.07 -1.44
C GLN A 126 -3.46 0.96 -1.16
N GLY A 127 -2.54 0.77 -2.08
CA GLY A 127 -1.43 -0.15 -1.94
C GLY A 127 -0.20 0.34 -2.68
N ASP A 128 0.92 -0.32 -2.40
CA ASP A 128 2.18 -0.06 -3.07
C ASP A 128 2.41 -1.12 -4.15
N MET A 129 2.64 -0.67 -5.39
CA MET A 129 2.99 -1.58 -6.48
C MET A 129 4.40 -2.10 -6.28
N MET A 130 4.54 -3.41 -6.25
CA MET A 130 5.84 -4.07 -6.05
C MET A 130 6.57 -4.28 -7.36
N TYR A 131 5.84 -4.70 -8.40
CA TYR A 131 6.38 -4.97 -9.73
C TYR A 131 5.26 -5.05 -10.77
N THR A 132 5.64 -4.89 -12.02
CA THR A 132 4.95 -5.42 -13.20
C THR A 132 5.80 -6.53 -13.80
N SER A 133 5.25 -7.34 -14.71
CA SER A 133 6.02 -8.40 -15.39
C SER A 133 7.33 -7.90 -16.01
N ASP A 134 7.35 -6.65 -16.46
CA ASP A 134 8.51 -6.02 -17.10
C ASP A 134 9.62 -5.62 -16.11
N ASP A 135 9.28 -5.51 -14.82
CA ASP A 135 10.24 -5.19 -13.75
C ASP A 135 11.00 -6.43 -13.25
N LEU A 136 10.56 -7.65 -13.61
CA LEU A 136 11.13 -8.89 -13.09
C LEU A 136 12.45 -9.24 -13.79
N GLN A 137 13.46 -9.56 -12.98
CA GLN A 137 14.77 -9.99 -13.46
C GLN A 137 15.13 -11.34 -12.84
N LYS A 138 16.07 -12.06 -13.48
CA LYS A 138 16.65 -13.28 -12.94
C LYS A 138 18.11 -13.01 -12.62
N GLU A 139 18.48 -13.25 -11.37
CA GLU A 139 19.83 -13.03 -10.88
C GLU A 139 20.36 -14.26 -10.14
N THR A 140 21.68 -14.37 -10.07
CA THR A 140 22.34 -15.38 -9.24
C THR A 140 23.02 -14.68 -8.09
N ILE A 141 22.63 -15.02 -6.87
CA ILE A 141 23.16 -14.46 -5.63
C ILE A 141 23.75 -15.62 -4.83
N ASP A 142 25.04 -15.57 -4.50
CA ASP A 142 25.77 -16.60 -3.80
C ASP A 142 25.62 -18.02 -4.41
N GLY A 143 25.55 -18.09 -5.75
CA GLY A 143 25.41 -19.34 -6.50
C GLY A 143 23.99 -19.89 -6.62
N GLU A 144 23.01 -19.26 -6.00
CA GLU A 144 21.60 -19.63 -6.07
C GLU A 144 20.79 -18.68 -6.97
N PRO A 145 19.81 -19.18 -7.76
CA PRO A 145 19.00 -18.37 -8.66
C PRO A 145 17.82 -17.70 -7.93
N TYR A 146 17.65 -16.40 -8.22
CA TYR A 146 16.57 -15.57 -7.69
C TYR A 146 15.77 -14.87 -8.79
N ILE A 147 14.50 -14.58 -8.51
CA ILE A 147 13.73 -13.55 -9.20
C ILE A 147 13.89 -12.27 -8.39
N THR A 148 14.33 -11.20 -9.04
CA THR A 148 14.49 -9.90 -8.39
C THR A 148 13.58 -8.84 -9.01
N PHE A 149 13.20 -7.85 -8.21
CA PHE A 149 12.51 -6.65 -8.63
C PHE A 149 12.83 -5.51 -7.66
N GLN A 150 12.85 -4.29 -8.16
CA GLN A 150 13.23 -3.12 -7.39
C GLN A 150 12.21 -2.00 -7.61
N PRO A 151 11.13 -1.93 -6.79
CA PRO A 151 10.12 -0.88 -6.93
C PRO A 151 10.62 0.52 -6.56
N ASN A 152 11.58 0.61 -5.62
CA ASN A 152 12.18 1.85 -5.13
C ASN A 152 13.67 1.65 -4.85
N THR A 153 14.15 1.96 -3.64
CA THR A 153 15.54 1.74 -3.21
C THR A 153 15.81 0.30 -2.72
N ILE A 154 14.75 -0.45 -2.42
CA ILE A 154 14.85 -1.82 -1.91
C ILE A 154 14.79 -2.80 -3.08
N VAL A 155 15.77 -3.70 -3.15
CA VAL A 155 15.75 -4.87 -4.04
C VAL A 155 15.15 -6.05 -3.31
N TYR A 156 14.09 -6.60 -3.87
CA TYR A 156 13.48 -7.84 -3.38
C TYR A 156 14.03 -9.01 -4.18
N ALA A 157 14.53 -10.03 -3.49
CA ALA A 157 15.09 -11.24 -4.09
C ALA A 157 14.35 -12.47 -3.58
N ILE A 158 13.70 -13.20 -4.49
CA ILE A 158 12.87 -14.34 -4.17
C ILE A 158 13.52 -15.61 -4.76
N PRO A 159 13.84 -16.64 -3.95
CA PRO A 159 14.43 -17.87 -4.46
C PRO A 159 13.54 -18.51 -5.54
N VAL A 160 14.08 -18.81 -6.71
CA VAL A 160 13.32 -19.36 -7.87
C VAL A 160 12.55 -20.64 -7.51
N LYS A 161 13.10 -21.45 -6.62
CA LYS A 161 12.47 -22.73 -6.19
C LYS A 161 11.28 -22.53 -5.23
N SER A 162 10.99 -21.29 -4.79
CA SER A 162 9.91 -21.03 -3.84
C SER A 162 8.52 -21.02 -4.52
N LYS A 163 7.47 -21.36 -3.76
CA LYS A 163 6.09 -21.22 -4.22
C LYS A 163 5.74 -19.77 -4.57
N LEU A 164 6.36 -18.82 -3.87
CA LEU A 164 6.16 -17.40 -4.12
C LEU A 164 6.72 -16.99 -5.49
N ALA A 165 7.92 -17.47 -5.86
CA ALA A 165 8.50 -17.20 -7.17
C ALA A 165 7.59 -17.71 -8.31
N ALA A 166 7.02 -18.91 -8.16
CA ALA A 166 6.08 -19.44 -9.15
C ALA A 166 4.85 -18.55 -9.33
N LYS A 167 4.30 -18.02 -8.23
CA LYS A 167 3.19 -17.07 -8.26
C LYS A 167 3.59 -15.75 -8.94
N ILE A 168 4.74 -15.18 -8.56
CA ILE A 168 5.27 -13.93 -9.15
C ILE A 168 5.42 -14.08 -10.67
N LEU A 169 6.03 -15.17 -11.12
CA LEU A 169 6.27 -15.43 -12.55
C LEU A 169 4.99 -15.67 -13.35
N SER A 170 3.90 -16.08 -12.71
CA SER A 170 2.59 -16.30 -13.36
C SER A 170 1.68 -15.07 -13.34
N SER A 171 2.11 -13.98 -12.72
CA SER A 171 1.32 -12.75 -12.56
C SER A 171 1.82 -11.62 -13.45
N ASN A 172 0.93 -10.69 -13.81
CA ASN A 172 1.29 -9.50 -14.58
C ASN A 172 1.74 -8.34 -13.69
N MET A 173 1.36 -8.35 -12.40
CA MET A 173 1.75 -7.35 -11.42
C MET A 173 1.65 -7.89 -10.00
N GLY A 174 2.36 -7.26 -9.08
CA GLY A 174 2.21 -7.43 -7.63
C GLY A 174 1.89 -6.12 -6.95
N ILE A 175 0.94 -6.13 -6.02
CA ILE A 175 0.59 -4.98 -5.20
C ILE A 175 0.34 -5.42 -3.76
N VAL A 176 0.74 -4.60 -2.80
CA VAL A 176 0.50 -4.81 -1.37
C VAL A 176 -0.45 -3.74 -0.87
N TRP A 177 -1.65 -4.14 -0.47
CA TRP A 177 -2.65 -3.24 0.07
C TRP A 177 -2.38 -2.95 1.54
N HIS A 178 -2.58 -1.70 1.97
CA HIS A 178 -2.36 -1.30 3.36
C HIS A 178 -3.39 -0.32 3.91
N THR A 179 -4.24 0.29 3.05
CA THR A 179 -5.24 1.26 3.50
C THR A 179 -6.53 1.06 2.73
N THR A 180 -7.65 1.11 3.45
CA THR A 180 -9.00 1.21 2.88
C THR A 180 -9.52 2.62 3.03
N TYR A 181 -10.32 3.04 2.05
CA TYR A 181 -11.02 4.31 2.07
C TYR A 181 -12.52 4.06 1.94
N SER A 182 -13.31 4.77 2.72
CA SER A 182 -14.77 4.73 2.68
C SER A 182 -15.35 6.13 2.79
N GLY A 183 -16.46 6.36 2.09
CA GLY A 183 -17.18 7.63 2.03
C GLY A 183 -18.10 7.67 0.82
N ASP A 184 -19.04 8.60 0.83
CA ASP A 184 -20.03 8.75 -0.25
C ASP A 184 -19.52 9.59 -1.43
N THR A 185 -18.39 10.27 -1.26
CA THR A 185 -17.72 11.06 -2.30
C THR A 185 -16.22 10.86 -2.24
N MET A 186 -15.51 10.99 -3.36
CA MET A 186 -14.05 10.87 -3.40
C MET A 186 -13.37 11.87 -2.47
N GLU A 187 -13.83 13.14 -2.44
CA GLU A 187 -13.27 14.17 -1.55
C GLU A 187 -13.56 13.88 -0.06
N GLY A 188 -14.72 13.28 0.23
CA GLY A 188 -15.18 12.97 1.58
C GLY A 188 -14.66 11.67 2.18
N MET A 189 -13.88 10.88 1.45
CA MET A 189 -13.38 9.60 1.93
C MET A 189 -12.47 9.73 3.14
N THR A 190 -12.63 8.79 4.07
CA THR A 190 -11.79 8.62 5.26
C THR A 190 -10.96 7.36 5.17
N ALA A 191 -9.69 7.44 5.60
CA ALA A 191 -8.78 6.31 5.61
C ALA A 191 -8.97 5.43 6.85
N SER A 192 -8.82 4.12 6.67
CA SER A 192 -8.74 3.13 7.75
C SER A 192 -7.56 2.19 7.51
N PHE A 193 -6.73 2.02 8.54
CA PHE A 193 -5.54 1.18 8.50
C PHE A 193 -5.76 -0.19 9.16
N GLY A 194 -6.87 -0.37 9.88
CA GLY A 194 -7.14 -1.56 10.68
C GLY A 194 -7.67 -2.77 9.90
N ALA A 195 -8.13 -2.58 8.67
CA ALA A 195 -8.84 -3.62 7.91
C ALA A 195 -7.96 -4.39 6.93
N VAL A 196 -6.74 -3.95 6.66
CA VAL A 196 -5.85 -4.55 5.65
C VAL A 196 -4.61 -5.12 6.32
N SER A 197 -4.83 -5.99 7.30
CA SER A 197 -3.76 -6.83 7.89
C SER A 197 -3.41 -8.03 7.00
N TYR A 198 -3.58 -7.90 5.69
CA TYR A 198 -3.27 -8.99 4.79
C TYR A 198 -2.21 -8.56 3.79
N THR A 199 -1.04 -9.18 3.91
CA THR A 199 -0.08 -9.27 2.81
C THR A 199 -0.74 -10.10 1.70
N HIS A 200 -1.73 -9.52 1.05
CA HIS A 200 -2.22 -10.05 -0.20
C HIS A 200 -1.28 -9.55 -1.29
N LEU A 201 -0.34 -10.40 -1.67
CA LEU A 201 0.07 -10.44 -3.06
C LEU A 201 -1.22 -10.77 -3.82
N THR A 202 -1.97 -9.75 -4.17
CA THR A 202 -3.11 -9.93 -5.07
C THR A 202 -2.51 -10.12 -6.44
N LEU A 203 -2.13 -11.35 -6.66
CA LEU A 203 -1.87 -11.83 -7.99
C LEU A 203 -3.22 -11.78 -8.69
N PRO A 204 -3.34 -11.19 -9.87
CA PRO A 204 -4.49 -11.42 -10.72
C PRO A 204 -4.43 -12.88 -11.13
N THR A 205 -4.86 -13.75 -10.24
CA THR A 205 -5.01 -15.15 -10.56
C THR A 205 -6.37 -15.32 -11.18
N ASN A 206 -6.36 -15.86 -12.38
CA ASN A 206 -7.43 -16.73 -12.78
C ASN A 206 -7.83 -17.58 -11.58
N ARG A 207 -9.10 -17.49 -11.25
CA ARG A 207 -9.93 -18.33 -10.43
C ARG A 207 -9.36 -19.70 -10.05
N GLU A 208 -9.86 -20.11 -8.84
CA GLU A 208 -9.92 -21.48 -8.32
C GLU A 208 -8.73 -21.79 -7.41
N VAL A 209 -8.94 -22.13 -6.17
CA VAL A 209 -9.98 -22.93 -5.49
C VAL A 209 -10.22 -22.37 -4.11
#